data_11bcf00ebf0d10be97c0a9aaa0ceff8f
#
_entry.id   11bcf00ebf0d10be97c0a9aaa0ceff8f
#
_cell.length_a   1.000
_cell.length_b   1.000
_cell.length_c   1.000
_cell.angle_alpha   90.00
_cell.angle_beta   90.00
_cell.angle_gamma   90.00
#
_symmetry.space_group_name_H-M   'P 1'
#
loop_
_entity.id
_entity.type
_entity.pdbx_description
1 polymer ?
#
loop_
_entity_poly.entity_id
_entity_poly.type
_entity_poly.pdbx_seq_one_letter_code
_entity_poly.pdbx_strand_id
1 'polypeptide(L)'
;MLYTGRKSLSPSQLLDLEKFGERISRFSVNFAVCDAEGEIVLLREGGEFKSRQEQLVQWTRQALERSGAGSSADEADASVWRFCDASMGLVVVLKCAQYGKSEEAVGAALIDLGPMAPPAVCAASYNGSGATTVHGDSEYFVQMLDLLAEQLRSDAKAEEQIDMVSTELAQTYEELVLLHKLSTNMKVTEADSNFLQMACDCLTEIVFVEGIAILLEKTIEDEQQWVVAAGSGLIDIDDQMAAILHGRLTDEINNGREALLDSEIDSAFKYDWPNRIKNIIAVPFFGKDKTESNFAGKGHNGNCITGLMVAINRIGKQDFDSTDVKLFNSVAGGCAVFIENGRLFKDLKDLFIGSLKALTSTIDAKDKYTHGHSERVAFISRWIAERLSEKEPLEEEQIHKIYLAGLLHDVGKIGVEESVLRKSGRLTDEEFSRVKKHPSIGAGILREITQMRDIVPGVLCHHERIDGGGYPNGLVGEQIPLTGKIVGLADSFDAMTSKRTYRDAMTVEQALAEIEKGLGTQFDEKLGRVFLDSDVHRLWNIIRDGFSEIYGNSNCVEYGAAAVGTLIR
;
A
#
# COMPACT_ATOMS: atom_id res chain seq x y z
N MET A 1 -29.94 20.66 43.30
CA MET A 1 -28.87 19.81 42.83
C MET A 1 -27.54 20.58 42.94
N LEU A 2 -26.73 20.28 43.93
CA LEU A 2 -25.40 20.85 44.06
C LEU A 2 -24.41 19.76 43.63
N TYR A 3 -23.88 19.88 42.42
CA TYR A 3 -22.80 19.04 41.92
C TYR A 3 -21.48 19.71 42.29
N THR A 4 -20.84 19.26 43.36
CA THR A 4 -19.44 19.61 43.66
C THR A 4 -18.67 18.28 43.72
N GLY A 5 -17.81 18.01 42.75
CA GLY A 5 -16.94 16.84 42.76
C GLY A 5 -17.05 15.98 41.48
N ARG A 6 -16.51 16.50 40.36
CA ARG A 6 -16.67 15.92 39.00
C ARG A 6 -15.60 14.90 38.56
N LYS A 7 -14.82 14.30 39.46
CA LYS A 7 -13.61 13.57 38.98
C LYS A 7 -13.60 12.05 39.18
N SER A 8 -14.58 11.45 39.86
CA SER A 8 -14.44 10.08 40.31
C SER A 8 -15.51 9.07 39.84
N LEU A 9 -16.65 9.49 39.36
CA LEU A 9 -17.71 8.60 38.88
C LEU A 9 -18.08 8.91 37.42
N SER A 10 -18.32 7.87 36.59
CA SER A 10 -18.79 8.07 35.23
C SER A 10 -20.23 8.60 35.17
N PRO A 11 -20.64 9.26 34.07
CA PRO A 11 -22.05 9.72 33.93
C PRO A 11 -23.09 8.60 34.05
N SER A 12 -22.76 7.39 33.62
CA SER A 12 -23.64 6.22 33.75
C SER A 12 -23.77 5.79 35.20
N GLN A 13 -22.67 5.72 35.93
CA GLN A 13 -22.68 5.40 37.36
C GLN A 13 -23.45 6.41 38.18
N LEU A 14 -23.30 7.71 37.92
CA LEU A 14 -24.08 8.75 38.57
C LEU A 14 -25.59 8.61 38.31
N LEU A 15 -25.98 8.27 37.07
CA LEU A 15 -27.37 8.06 36.71
C LEU A 15 -28.01 6.87 37.47
N ASP A 16 -27.24 5.78 37.63
CA ASP A 16 -27.73 4.60 38.32
C ASP A 16 -27.81 4.83 39.84
N LEU A 17 -26.87 5.55 40.42
CA LEU A 17 -26.94 6.03 41.79
C LEU A 17 -28.14 6.98 42.03
N GLU A 18 -28.43 7.86 41.08
CA GLU A 18 -29.62 8.72 41.13
C GLU A 18 -30.90 7.92 41.12
N LYS A 19 -31.07 6.96 40.21
CA LYS A 19 -32.24 6.07 40.13
C LYS A 19 -32.40 5.23 41.38
N PHE A 20 -31.27 4.72 41.91
CA PHE A 20 -31.29 3.97 43.15
C PHE A 20 -31.75 4.85 44.32
N GLY A 21 -31.19 6.05 44.47
CA GLY A 21 -31.56 7.03 45.48
C GLY A 21 -33.04 7.41 45.42
N GLU A 22 -33.60 7.59 44.21
CA GLU A 22 -35.03 7.85 44.02
C GLU A 22 -35.94 6.68 44.47
N ARG A 23 -35.49 5.44 44.27
CA ARG A 23 -36.23 4.26 44.74
C ARG A 23 -36.19 4.15 46.26
N ILE A 24 -35.02 4.36 46.86
CA ILE A 24 -34.81 4.25 48.30
C ILE A 24 -35.56 5.35 49.06
N SER A 25 -35.59 6.58 48.57
CA SER A 25 -36.29 7.70 49.22
C SER A 25 -37.79 7.45 49.43
N ARG A 26 -38.40 6.56 48.64
CA ARG A 26 -39.82 6.13 48.83
C ARG A 26 -40.07 5.36 50.13
N PHE A 27 -39.01 4.83 50.74
CA PHE A 27 -39.08 4.16 52.04
C PHE A 27 -38.84 5.12 53.21
N SER A 28 -38.87 6.44 52.97
CA SER A 28 -38.63 7.49 53.98
C SER A 28 -37.24 7.44 54.63
N VAL A 29 -36.27 6.91 53.91
CA VAL A 29 -34.84 6.87 54.33
C VAL A 29 -34.02 7.80 53.45
N ASN A 30 -32.93 8.33 54.01
CA ASN A 30 -32.04 9.20 53.27
C ASN A 30 -30.98 8.37 52.57
N PHE A 31 -30.63 8.78 51.34
CA PHE A 31 -29.57 8.19 50.56
C PHE A 31 -28.57 9.28 50.17
N ALA A 32 -27.28 9.05 50.43
CA ALA A 32 -26.23 9.96 50.10
C ALA A 32 -25.07 9.22 49.45
N VAL A 33 -24.39 9.87 48.50
CA VAL A 33 -23.12 9.42 47.92
C VAL A 33 -22.09 10.48 48.22
N CYS A 34 -20.94 10.07 48.76
CA CYS A 34 -19.81 10.93 49.05
C CYS A 34 -18.62 10.53 48.19
N ASP A 35 -17.76 11.48 47.86
CA ASP A 35 -16.44 11.23 47.21
C ASP A 35 -15.43 10.65 48.20
N ALA A 36 -14.17 10.45 47.71
CA ALA A 36 -13.10 9.92 48.51
C ALA A 36 -12.68 10.86 49.66
N GLU A 37 -12.94 12.15 49.53
CA GLU A 37 -12.69 13.18 50.54
C GLU A 37 -13.81 13.29 51.58
N GLY A 38 -14.93 12.57 51.33
CA GLY A 38 -16.11 12.58 52.18
C GLY A 38 -17.08 13.72 51.88
N GLU A 39 -16.93 14.42 50.76
CA GLU A 39 -17.85 15.47 50.34
C GLU A 39 -19.07 14.83 49.65
N ILE A 40 -20.28 15.39 49.88
CA ILE A 40 -21.54 14.85 49.36
C ILE A 40 -21.67 15.18 47.86
N VAL A 41 -21.63 14.14 47.00
CA VAL A 41 -21.81 14.23 45.56
C VAL A 41 -23.28 14.13 45.15
N LEU A 42 -24.05 13.26 45.82
CA LEU A 42 -25.45 13.04 45.56
C LEU A 42 -26.20 12.91 46.88
N LEU A 43 -27.36 13.56 46.99
CA LEU A 43 -28.25 13.46 48.14
C LEU A 43 -29.70 13.29 47.69
N ARG A 44 -30.37 12.31 48.26
CA ARG A 44 -31.83 12.10 48.15
C ARG A 44 -32.43 12.01 49.54
N GLU A 45 -33.24 13.01 49.88
CA GLU A 45 -33.88 13.13 51.21
C GLU A 45 -35.19 12.36 51.23
N GLY A 46 -35.34 11.42 52.17
CA GLY A 46 -36.58 10.72 52.51
C GLY A 46 -37.10 11.09 53.89
N GLY A 47 -36.38 11.93 54.68
CA GLY A 47 -36.67 12.35 56.04
C GLY A 47 -35.87 13.56 56.50
N GLU A 48 -35.80 13.86 57.83
CA GLU A 48 -35.06 15.00 58.41
C GLU A 48 -33.53 14.78 58.35
N PHE A 49 -32.89 15.25 57.29
CA PHE A 49 -31.47 15.03 57.01
C PHE A 49 -30.55 16.09 57.63
N LYS A 50 -30.94 17.35 57.68
CA LYS A 50 -30.06 18.48 58.02
C LYS A 50 -29.39 18.40 59.41
N SER A 51 -30.01 17.75 60.40
CA SER A 51 -29.45 17.61 61.73
C SER A 51 -28.37 16.55 61.87
N ARG A 52 -28.09 15.75 60.85
CA ARG A 52 -27.19 14.59 60.91
C ARG A 52 -26.08 14.57 59.83
N GLN A 53 -25.98 15.61 59.09
CA GLN A 53 -25.01 15.65 57.96
C GLN A 53 -23.57 15.40 58.41
N GLU A 54 -23.15 15.99 59.53
CA GLU A 54 -21.81 15.79 60.08
C GLU A 54 -21.55 14.33 60.51
N GLN A 55 -22.54 13.67 61.08
CA GLN A 55 -22.43 12.28 61.50
C GLN A 55 -22.35 11.34 60.30
N LEU A 56 -23.09 11.60 59.25
CA LEU A 56 -23.07 10.82 58.01
C LEU A 56 -21.72 10.95 57.29
N VAL A 57 -21.20 12.13 57.20
CA VAL A 57 -19.82 12.38 56.66
C VAL A 57 -18.77 11.65 57.49
N GLN A 58 -18.90 11.65 58.83
CA GLN A 58 -17.98 10.92 59.68
C GLN A 58 -18.02 9.41 59.46
N TRP A 59 -19.20 8.82 59.32
CA TRP A 59 -19.39 7.39 59.02
C TRP A 59 -18.80 7.02 57.66
N THR A 60 -19.00 7.87 56.67
CA THR A 60 -18.44 7.67 55.33
C THR A 60 -16.90 7.68 55.35
N ARG A 61 -16.28 8.66 56.03
CA ARG A 61 -14.81 8.73 56.22
C ARG A 61 -14.26 7.50 56.93
N GLN A 62 -14.94 7.06 58.00
CA GLN A 62 -14.51 5.86 58.73
C GLN A 62 -14.59 4.59 57.85
N ALA A 63 -15.59 4.47 57.00
CA ALA A 63 -15.70 3.35 56.07
C ALA A 63 -14.61 3.37 55.03
N LEU A 64 -14.29 4.54 54.47
CA LEU A 64 -13.18 4.75 53.51
C LEU A 64 -11.82 4.45 54.11
N GLU A 65 -11.54 4.98 55.33
CA GLU A 65 -10.27 4.72 56.04
C GLU A 65 -10.07 3.24 56.34
N ARG A 66 -11.14 2.52 56.76
CA ARG A 66 -11.07 1.07 57.03
C ARG A 66 -10.90 0.23 55.77
N SER A 67 -11.46 0.66 54.65
CA SER A 67 -11.26 -0.01 53.36
C SER A 67 -9.89 0.16 52.74
N GLY A 68 -9.16 1.26 53.11
CA GLY A 68 -7.80 1.57 52.64
C GLY A 68 -6.69 1.00 53.55
N ALA A 69 -6.96 0.62 54.80
CA ALA A 69 -5.98 0.07 55.73
C ALA A 69 -5.82 -1.45 55.55
N GLY A 70 -5.10 -1.86 54.50
CA GLY A 70 -4.38 -3.15 54.38
C GLY A 70 -5.04 -4.37 55.02
N SER A 71 -6.27 -4.74 54.68
CA SER A 71 -6.78 -6.07 54.99
C SER A 71 -6.33 -7.05 53.91
N SER A 72 -5.81 -8.22 54.38
CA SER A 72 -5.51 -9.37 53.50
C SER A 72 -6.69 -9.68 52.61
N ALA A 73 -6.40 -10.18 51.40
CA ALA A 73 -7.38 -10.38 50.32
C ALA A 73 -8.64 -11.21 50.69
N ASP A 74 -8.63 -11.89 51.84
CA ASP A 74 -9.74 -12.74 52.30
C ASP A 74 -10.80 -11.99 53.16
N GLU A 75 -10.55 -10.76 53.66
CA GLU A 75 -11.49 -9.93 54.39
C GLU A 75 -12.13 -8.80 53.54
N ALA A 76 -11.78 -8.69 52.29
CA ALA A 76 -12.23 -7.63 51.38
C ALA A 76 -13.67 -7.76 50.89
N ASP A 77 -14.40 -8.77 51.37
CA ASP A 77 -15.78 -9.08 50.88
C ASP A 77 -16.90 -8.53 51.78
N ALA A 78 -16.59 -7.71 52.79
CA ALA A 78 -17.64 -6.98 53.50
C ALA A 78 -17.96 -5.70 52.72
N SER A 79 -18.85 -5.84 51.74
CA SER A 79 -19.29 -4.76 50.85
C SER A 79 -20.05 -3.65 51.58
N VAL A 80 -20.65 -3.92 52.76
CA VAL A 80 -21.50 -2.98 53.50
C VAL A 80 -21.05 -2.83 54.95
N TRP A 81 -20.77 -1.58 55.38
CA TRP A 81 -20.43 -1.21 56.71
C TRP A 81 -21.68 -0.76 57.51
N ARG A 82 -21.83 -1.21 58.76
CA ARG A 82 -22.94 -0.84 59.64
C ARG A 82 -22.45 0.08 60.72
N PHE A 83 -23.10 1.20 60.87
CA PHE A 83 -22.82 2.20 61.92
C PHE A 83 -24.04 2.35 62.81
N CYS A 84 -23.85 2.24 64.09
CA CYS A 84 -24.91 2.35 65.10
C CYS A 84 -24.46 3.25 66.23
N ASP A 85 -25.08 4.44 66.31
CA ASP A 85 -24.99 5.34 67.48
C ASP A 85 -26.41 5.66 67.96
N ALA A 86 -26.80 6.93 68.08
CA ALA A 86 -28.20 7.34 68.27
C ALA A 86 -29.11 7.07 67.06
N SER A 87 -28.51 6.71 65.96
CA SER A 87 -29.17 6.35 64.69
C SER A 87 -28.39 5.23 63.99
N MET A 88 -28.98 4.58 63.00
CA MET A 88 -28.35 3.52 62.25
C MET A 88 -28.10 3.95 60.80
N GLY A 89 -26.88 3.72 60.31
CA GLY A 89 -26.48 3.97 58.93
C GLY A 89 -25.84 2.74 58.33
N LEU A 90 -26.06 2.54 57.04
CA LEU A 90 -25.44 1.52 56.23
C LEU A 90 -24.59 2.21 55.14
N VAL A 91 -23.33 1.87 55.05
CA VAL A 91 -22.36 2.48 54.13
C VAL A 91 -21.75 1.38 53.28
N VAL A 92 -21.74 1.56 51.97
CA VAL A 92 -21.00 0.74 51.05
C VAL A 92 -19.91 1.59 50.40
N VAL A 93 -18.70 1.07 50.35
CA VAL A 93 -17.55 1.75 49.68
C VAL A 93 -17.65 1.41 48.18
N LEU A 94 -17.71 2.47 47.36
CA LEU A 94 -17.70 2.39 45.92
C LEU A 94 -16.26 2.35 45.44
N LYS A 95 -15.88 1.24 44.81
CA LYS A 95 -14.56 1.10 44.14
C LYS A 95 -14.76 1.17 42.64
N CYS A 96 -14.14 2.12 41.98
CA CYS A 96 -14.14 2.24 40.53
C CYS A 96 -12.73 2.05 40.00
N ALA A 97 -12.57 1.26 38.97
CA ALA A 97 -11.33 1.20 38.21
C ALA A 97 -11.15 2.52 37.44
N GLN A 98 -10.13 3.29 37.76
CA GLN A 98 -9.66 4.36 36.89
C GLN A 98 -8.64 3.79 35.91
N TYR A 99 -8.72 4.23 34.64
CA TYR A 99 -7.82 3.87 33.56
C TYR A 99 -6.35 3.79 34.03
N GLY A 100 -5.79 2.58 34.07
CA GLY A 100 -4.36 2.34 34.31
C GLY A 100 -3.88 2.42 35.75
N LYS A 101 -4.76 2.51 36.76
CA LYS A 101 -4.40 2.48 38.19
C LYS A 101 -5.11 1.36 38.92
N SER A 102 -4.46 0.81 39.96
CA SER A 102 -5.08 -0.12 40.90
C SER A 102 -6.40 0.45 41.45
N GLU A 103 -7.38 -0.42 41.69
CA GLU A 103 -8.69 -0.07 42.26
C GLU A 103 -8.54 0.91 43.44
N GLU A 104 -8.89 2.18 43.21
CA GLU A 104 -8.97 3.19 44.26
C GLU A 104 -10.42 3.34 44.73
N ALA A 105 -10.63 3.48 46.01
CA ALA A 105 -11.95 3.79 46.57
C ALA A 105 -12.36 5.19 46.09
N VAL A 106 -13.48 5.27 45.32
CA VAL A 106 -13.92 6.51 44.66
C VAL A 106 -14.95 7.27 45.54
N GLY A 107 -15.43 6.63 46.57
CA GLY A 107 -16.41 7.20 47.47
C GLY A 107 -17.22 6.15 48.20
N ALA A 108 -18.32 6.56 48.82
CA ALA A 108 -19.22 5.66 49.52
C ALA A 108 -20.68 6.07 49.31
N ALA A 109 -21.55 5.07 49.17
CA ALA A 109 -22.99 5.27 49.22
C ALA A 109 -23.53 4.93 50.60
N LEU A 110 -24.39 5.78 51.11
CA LEU A 110 -24.95 5.68 52.46
C LEU A 110 -26.47 5.64 52.45
N ILE A 111 -27.05 4.74 53.25
CA ILE A 111 -28.47 4.76 53.60
C ILE A 111 -28.59 5.09 55.10
N ASP A 112 -29.26 6.19 55.44
CA ASP A 112 -29.60 6.57 56.79
C ASP A 112 -30.98 6.05 57.18
N LEU A 113 -31.04 5.10 58.07
CA LEU A 113 -32.28 4.45 58.55
C LEU A 113 -32.99 5.21 59.68
N GLY A 114 -32.47 6.38 60.04
CA GLY A 114 -33.09 7.22 61.06
C GLY A 114 -32.77 6.83 62.52
N PRO A 115 -33.38 7.51 63.51
CA PRO A 115 -33.16 7.24 64.92
C PRO A 115 -33.63 5.86 65.31
N MET A 116 -32.80 5.17 66.09
CA MET A 116 -33.17 3.87 66.64
C MET A 116 -34.25 4.02 67.75
N ALA A 117 -35.13 3.04 67.87
CA ALA A 117 -36.00 2.88 69.05
C ALA A 117 -35.10 2.71 70.32
N PRO A 118 -35.60 3.09 71.53
CA PRO A 118 -34.74 3.34 72.71
C PRO A 118 -33.86 2.16 73.10
N PRO A 119 -32.71 2.43 73.80
CA PRO A 119 -31.49 1.66 73.89
C PRO A 119 -31.53 0.27 74.54
N ALA A 120 -32.65 -0.26 74.87
CA ALA A 120 -32.76 -1.58 75.53
C ALA A 120 -32.32 -2.78 74.63
N VAL A 121 -32.16 -2.59 73.38
CA VAL A 121 -31.78 -3.67 72.42
C VAL A 121 -30.30 -3.57 71.94
N CYS A 122 -29.63 -2.44 72.10
CA CYS A 122 -28.26 -2.26 71.68
C CYS A 122 -27.15 -2.67 72.67
N ALA A 123 -27.51 -2.97 73.93
CA ALA A 123 -26.53 -3.29 74.99
C ALA A 123 -25.95 -4.71 74.95
N ALA A 124 -26.33 -5.54 74.02
CA ALA A 124 -26.00 -6.97 74.05
C ALA A 124 -25.08 -7.44 72.90
N SER A 125 -24.13 -6.67 72.42
CA SER A 125 -23.02 -7.29 71.65
C SER A 125 -21.96 -6.28 71.23
N TYR A 126 -21.22 -5.76 72.19
CA TYR A 126 -19.90 -5.20 71.94
C TYR A 126 -18.84 -6.17 72.48
N ASN A 127 -18.81 -7.36 71.97
CA ASN A 127 -17.69 -8.27 72.10
C ASN A 127 -17.34 -8.75 70.70
N GLY A 128 -16.33 -8.19 70.15
CA GLY A 128 -15.40 -8.49 69.05
C GLY A 128 -15.67 -9.62 68.05
N SER A 129 -16.86 -10.13 67.86
CA SER A 129 -17.22 -11.06 66.79
C SER A 129 -18.64 -10.70 66.35
N GLY A 130 -18.71 -10.02 65.23
CA GLY A 130 -19.88 -9.35 64.73
C GLY A 130 -21.01 -10.27 64.23
N ALA A 131 -21.95 -10.53 65.10
CA ALA A 131 -23.29 -10.94 64.70
C ALA A 131 -24.29 -10.19 65.56
N THR A 132 -24.68 -8.99 65.20
CA THR A 132 -25.89 -8.33 65.69
C THR A 132 -27.05 -8.72 64.82
N THR A 133 -28.06 -9.39 65.41
CA THR A 133 -29.39 -9.58 64.78
C THR A 133 -30.00 -8.20 64.53
N VAL A 134 -29.96 -7.78 63.28
CA VAL A 134 -30.57 -6.55 62.80
C VAL A 134 -32.05 -6.88 62.50
N HIS A 135 -32.98 -6.01 62.89
CA HIS A 135 -34.40 -6.13 62.51
C HIS A 135 -34.52 -6.37 60.99
N GLY A 136 -35.45 -7.23 60.55
CA GLY A 136 -35.57 -7.72 59.17
C GLY A 136 -35.58 -6.64 58.07
N ASP A 137 -35.91 -5.38 58.40
CA ASP A 137 -35.91 -4.27 57.43
C ASP A 137 -34.51 -3.80 57.08
N SER A 138 -33.52 -3.86 57.97
CA SER A 138 -32.16 -3.43 57.70
C SER A 138 -31.35 -4.42 56.83
N GLU A 139 -31.68 -5.69 56.92
CA GLU A 139 -31.06 -6.74 56.10
C GLU A 139 -31.45 -6.61 54.63
N TYR A 140 -32.64 -6.14 54.34
CA TYR A 140 -33.09 -5.82 52.98
C TYR A 140 -32.29 -4.66 52.38
N PHE A 141 -32.03 -3.59 53.13
CA PHE A 141 -31.21 -2.47 52.65
C PHE A 141 -29.73 -2.85 52.46
N VAL A 142 -29.18 -3.74 53.29
CA VAL A 142 -27.83 -4.29 53.09
C VAL A 142 -27.77 -5.01 51.77
N GLN A 143 -28.69 -5.94 51.48
CA GLN A 143 -28.73 -6.66 50.22
C GLN A 143 -28.91 -5.72 49.01
N MET A 144 -29.67 -4.65 49.12
CA MET A 144 -29.83 -3.65 48.07
C MET A 144 -28.56 -2.86 47.82
N LEU A 145 -27.78 -2.50 48.84
CA LEU A 145 -26.50 -1.83 48.68
C LEU A 145 -25.42 -2.75 48.09
N ASP A 146 -25.42 -4.03 48.46
CA ASP A 146 -24.54 -5.04 47.88
C ASP A 146 -24.81 -5.21 46.39
N LEU A 147 -26.08 -5.35 46.01
CA LEU A 147 -26.50 -5.43 44.60
C LEU A 147 -26.12 -4.17 43.82
N LEU A 148 -26.27 -2.99 44.43
CA LEU A 148 -25.85 -1.74 43.80
C LEU A 148 -24.33 -1.72 43.57
N ALA A 149 -23.53 -2.11 44.55
CA ALA A 149 -22.10 -2.17 44.45
C ALA A 149 -21.64 -3.16 43.38
N GLU A 150 -22.30 -4.30 43.28
CA GLU A 150 -22.02 -5.31 42.26
C GLU A 150 -22.37 -4.82 40.84
N GLN A 151 -23.51 -4.14 40.69
CA GLN A 151 -23.92 -3.54 39.42
C GLN A 151 -22.92 -2.46 38.98
N LEU A 152 -22.56 -1.53 39.86
CA LEU A 152 -21.59 -0.46 39.53
C LEU A 152 -20.20 -1.00 39.11
N ARG A 153 -19.76 -2.10 39.77
CA ARG A 153 -18.50 -2.77 39.35
C ARG A 153 -18.62 -3.44 37.97
N SER A 154 -19.77 -4.06 37.69
CA SER A 154 -20.04 -4.68 36.40
C SER A 154 -20.09 -3.65 35.29
N ASP A 155 -20.76 -2.51 35.52
CA ASP A 155 -20.87 -1.41 34.57
C ASP A 155 -19.51 -0.76 34.30
N ALA A 156 -18.67 -0.56 35.32
CA ALA A 156 -17.30 -0.05 35.15
C ALA A 156 -16.43 -0.98 34.27
N LYS A 157 -16.52 -2.29 34.50
CA LYS A 157 -15.81 -3.27 33.66
C LYS A 157 -16.32 -3.28 32.22
N ALA A 158 -17.64 -3.13 32.03
CA ALA A 158 -18.23 -3.07 30.69
C ALA A 158 -17.81 -1.78 29.96
N GLU A 159 -17.78 -0.63 30.62
CA GLU A 159 -17.26 0.63 30.05
C GLU A 159 -15.79 0.51 29.65
N GLU A 160 -14.93 -0.07 30.50
CA GLU A 160 -13.52 -0.30 30.19
C GLU A 160 -13.35 -1.22 28.98
N GLN A 161 -14.17 -2.28 28.87
CA GLN A 161 -14.16 -3.17 27.71
C GLN A 161 -14.64 -2.46 26.44
N ILE A 162 -15.66 -1.61 26.53
CA ILE A 162 -16.17 -0.83 25.40
C ILE A 162 -15.10 0.14 24.91
N ASP A 163 -14.42 0.85 25.81
CA ASP A 163 -13.34 1.79 25.46
C ASP A 163 -12.17 1.07 24.82
N MET A 164 -11.78 -0.09 25.34
CA MET A 164 -10.71 -0.91 24.75
C MET A 164 -11.09 -1.38 23.35
N VAL A 165 -12.30 -1.95 23.18
CA VAL A 165 -12.78 -2.41 21.87
C VAL A 165 -12.96 -1.24 20.89
N SER A 166 -13.44 -0.09 21.37
CA SER A 166 -13.60 1.11 20.53
C SER A 166 -12.25 1.63 20.02
N THR A 167 -11.23 1.61 20.87
CA THR A 167 -9.87 2.00 20.50
C THR A 167 -9.28 1.03 19.48
N GLU A 168 -9.43 -0.27 19.70
CA GLU A 168 -8.97 -1.30 18.76
C GLU A 168 -9.70 -1.22 17.41
N LEU A 169 -11.01 -0.96 17.44
CA LEU A 169 -11.82 -0.79 16.23
C LEU A 169 -11.40 0.46 15.44
N ALA A 170 -11.18 1.59 16.12
CA ALA A 170 -10.72 2.83 15.49
C ALA A 170 -9.37 2.59 14.78
N GLN A 171 -8.44 1.92 15.44
CA GLN A 171 -7.14 1.59 14.89
C GLN A 171 -7.23 0.66 13.68
N THR A 172 -8.05 -0.41 13.78
CA THR A 172 -8.29 -1.32 12.64
C THR A 172 -8.93 -0.59 11.45
N TYR A 173 -9.81 0.38 11.73
CA TYR A 173 -10.41 1.20 10.68
C TYR A 173 -9.38 2.08 9.97
N GLU A 174 -8.46 2.71 10.69
CA GLU A 174 -7.35 3.49 10.11
C GLU A 174 -6.44 2.62 9.23
N GLU A 175 -6.11 1.40 9.69
CA GLU A 175 -5.37 0.42 8.87
C GLU A 175 -6.10 0.07 7.58
N LEU A 176 -7.40 -0.21 7.65
CA LEU A 176 -8.21 -0.52 6.47
C LEU A 176 -8.29 0.64 5.49
N VAL A 177 -8.45 1.86 5.98
CA VAL A 177 -8.45 3.08 5.13
C VAL A 177 -7.11 3.26 4.42
N LEU A 178 -6.00 3.05 5.13
CA LEU A 178 -4.66 3.10 4.55
C LEU A 178 -4.48 2.05 3.45
N LEU A 179 -4.78 0.78 3.75
CA LEU A 179 -4.67 -0.32 2.79
C LEU A 179 -5.58 -0.11 1.57
N HIS A 180 -6.78 0.42 1.79
CA HIS A 180 -7.69 0.77 0.69
C HIS A 180 -7.13 1.91 -0.17
N LYS A 181 -6.60 2.97 0.44
CA LYS A 181 -5.95 4.09 -0.26
C LYS A 181 -4.76 3.60 -1.09
N LEU A 182 -3.93 2.73 -0.53
CA LEU A 182 -2.82 2.10 -1.25
C LEU A 182 -3.32 1.23 -2.40
N SER A 183 -4.29 0.36 -2.16
CA SER A 183 -4.85 -0.55 -3.18
C SER A 183 -5.50 0.16 -4.35
N THR A 184 -6.26 1.24 -4.10
CA THR A 184 -6.94 2.01 -5.18
C THR A 184 -5.97 2.82 -6.04
N ASN A 185 -4.80 3.16 -5.52
CA ASN A 185 -3.77 3.88 -6.26
C ASN A 185 -2.72 2.96 -6.90
N MET A 186 -2.87 1.64 -6.78
CA MET A 186 -2.03 0.64 -7.47
C MET A 186 -2.29 0.66 -8.97
N LYS A 187 -1.55 1.50 -9.71
CA LYS A 187 -1.49 1.43 -11.17
C LYS A 187 -0.15 0.83 -11.58
N VAL A 188 -0.18 -0.39 -12.09
CA VAL A 188 1.01 -1.14 -12.56
C VAL A 188 1.78 -0.43 -13.69
N THR A 189 1.24 0.66 -14.22
CA THR A 189 1.80 1.41 -15.36
C THR A 189 2.56 2.68 -14.98
N GLU A 190 2.48 3.13 -13.72
CA GLU A 190 3.28 4.26 -13.23
C GLU A 190 4.59 3.75 -12.64
N ALA A 191 5.65 4.57 -12.72
CA ALA A 191 6.97 4.19 -12.22
C ALA A 191 6.88 3.68 -10.77
N ASP A 192 7.54 2.55 -10.49
CA ASP A 192 7.50 1.85 -9.20
C ASP A 192 7.77 2.77 -7.99
N SER A 193 8.55 3.84 -8.21
CA SER A 193 8.90 4.83 -7.18
C SER A 193 7.71 5.63 -6.64
N ASN A 194 6.70 5.94 -7.45
CA ASN A 194 5.58 6.79 -7.01
C ASN A 194 4.67 6.06 -6.00
N PHE A 195 4.42 4.77 -6.20
CA PHE A 195 3.62 3.98 -5.26
C PHE A 195 4.34 3.75 -3.94
N LEU A 196 5.64 3.40 -3.99
CA LEU A 196 6.45 3.18 -2.80
C LEU A 196 6.63 4.48 -1.99
N GLN A 197 6.80 5.62 -2.68
CA GLN A 197 6.84 6.92 -2.03
C GLN A 197 5.53 7.24 -1.31
N MET A 198 4.39 7.02 -1.97
CA MET A 198 3.07 7.21 -1.36
C MET A 198 2.87 6.30 -0.14
N ALA A 199 3.37 5.07 -0.17
CA ALA A 199 3.31 4.16 0.98
C ALA A 199 4.11 4.71 2.17
N CYS A 200 5.33 5.24 1.94
CA CYS A 200 6.14 5.90 2.96
C CYS A 200 5.43 7.12 3.54
N ASP A 201 4.90 8.00 2.69
CA ASP A 201 4.24 9.23 3.10
C ASP A 201 2.98 8.95 3.93
N CYS A 202 2.14 8.01 3.48
CA CYS A 202 0.95 7.59 4.22
C CYS A 202 1.27 6.96 5.58
N LEU A 203 2.32 6.14 5.65
CA LEU A 203 2.77 5.56 6.93
C LEU A 203 3.28 6.63 7.89
N THR A 204 4.03 7.62 7.40
CA THR A 204 4.54 8.71 8.22
C THR A 204 3.42 9.56 8.83
N GLU A 205 2.28 9.70 8.13
CA GLU A 205 1.08 10.39 8.65
C GLU A 205 0.39 9.63 9.79
N ILE A 206 0.44 8.29 9.79
CA ILE A 206 -0.27 7.44 10.77
C ILE A 206 0.65 7.03 11.92
N VAL A 207 1.84 6.57 11.57
CA VAL A 207 2.86 6.18 12.55
C VAL A 207 3.83 7.35 12.69
N PHE A 208 3.64 8.19 13.69
CA PHE A 208 4.50 9.35 13.93
C PHE A 208 5.95 8.90 14.18
N VAL A 209 6.77 8.92 13.15
CA VAL A 209 8.20 8.55 13.16
C VAL A 209 9.05 9.66 12.57
N GLU A 210 10.33 9.68 12.89
CA GLU A 210 11.25 10.68 12.35
C GLU A 210 11.58 10.43 10.88
N GLY A 211 11.62 9.14 10.45
CA GLY A 211 11.83 8.78 9.07
C GLY A 211 11.45 7.34 8.75
N ILE A 212 11.03 7.12 7.50
CA ILE A 212 10.73 5.80 6.91
C ILE A 212 11.48 5.68 5.58
N ALA A 213 12.04 4.52 5.28
CA ALA A 213 12.61 4.18 3.97
C ALA A 213 12.22 2.78 3.52
N ILE A 214 12.10 2.62 2.21
CA ILE A 214 12.00 1.34 1.52
C ILE A 214 13.33 1.09 0.79
N LEU A 215 13.97 -0.01 1.12
CA LEU A 215 15.22 -0.46 0.56
C LEU A 215 14.96 -1.68 -0.31
N LEU A 216 15.46 -1.67 -1.54
CA LEU A 216 15.37 -2.79 -2.47
C LEU A 216 16.77 -3.23 -2.87
N GLU A 217 16.96 -4.55 -2.96
CA GLU A 217 18.17 -5.12 -3.54
C GLU A 217 18.11 -4.99 -5.06
N LYS A 218 19.12 -4.36 -5.66
CA LYS A 218 19.28 -4.22 -7.12
C LYS A 218 20.66 -4.71 -7.55
N THR A 219 20.71 -5.36 -8.70
CA THR A 219 21.98 -5.70 -9.35
C THR A 219 22.41 -4.51 -10.22
N ILE A 220 23.53 -3.88 -9.89
CA ILE A 220 24.14 -2.79 -10.63
C ILE A 220 25.54 -3.25 -11.02
N GLU A 221 25.86 -3.27 -12.32
CA GLU A 221 27.18 -3.69 -12.85
C GLU A 221 27.64 -5.08 -12.35
N ASP A 222 26.73 -6.05 -12.27
CA ASP A 222 26.90 -7.41 -11.73
C ASP A 222 27.17 -7.50 -10.21
N GLU A 223 27.06 -6.39 -9.46
CA GLU A 223 27.11 -6.37 -8.00
C GLU A 223 25.72 -6.14 -7.40
N GLN A 224 25.41 -6.87 -6.32
CA GLN A 224 24.18 -6.66 -5.56
C GLN A 224 24.37 -5.48 -4.60
N GLN A 225 23.55 -4.46 -4.73
CA GLN A 225 23.57 -3.26 -3.91
C GLN A 225 22.18 -2.93 -3.37
N TRP A 226 22.15 -2.39 -2.16
CA TRP A 226 20.91 -1.89 -1.54
C TRP A 226 20.66 -0.46 -1.98
N VAL A 227 19.48 -0.23 -2.54
CA VAL A 227 19.10 1.10 -3.05
C VAL A 227 17.85 1.57 -2.30
N VAL A 228 17.87 2.83 -1.84
CA VAL A 228 16.67 3.50 -1.32
C VAL A 228 15.71 3.72 -2.48
N ALA A 229 14.62 2.97 -2.51
CA ALA A 229 13.58 3.06 -3.55
C ALA A 229 12.58 4.17 -3.26
N ALA A 230 12.28 4.42 -1.98
CA ALA A 230 11.43 5.50 -1.50
C ALA A 230 11.77 5.84 -0.05
N GLY A 231 11.43 7.05 0.39
CA GLY A 231 11.63 7.46 1.78
C GLY A 231 10.87 8.74 2.13
N SER A 232 10.54 8.89 3.41
CA SER A 232 9.87 10.07 3.96
C SER A 232 10.50 10.43 5.31
N GLY A 233 10.65 11.72 5.61
CA GLY A 233 11.28 12.21 6.84
C GLY A 233 12.81 12.17 6.82
N LEU A 234 13.42 12.18 8.01
CA LEU A 234 14.86 12.24 8.22
C LEU A 234 15.45 10.83 8.38
N ILE A 235 15.70 10.15 7.28
CA ILE A 235 16.33 8.83 7.27
C ILE A 235 17.49 8.82 6.29
N ASP A 236 18.66 8.36 6.76
CA ASP A 236 19.86 8.22 5.96
C ASP A 236 20.42 6.81 6.23
N ILE A 237 20.23 5.93 5.27
CA ILE A 237 20.65 4.53 5.35
C ILE A 237 21.57 4.27 4.17
N ASP A 238 22.83 4.02 4.48
CA ASP A 238 23.81 3.59 3.48
C ASP A 238 23.73 2.07 3.19
N ASP A 239 24.43 1.63 2.18
CA ASP A 239 24.46 0.23 1.74
C ASP A 239 24.96 -0.72 2.85
N GLN A 240 25.93 -0.28 3.66
CA GLN A 240 26.46 -1.06 4.77
C GLN A 240 25.42 -1.26 5.87
N MET A 241 24.70 -0.21 6.25
CA MET A 241 23.62 -0.28 7.25
C MET A 241 22.47 -1.14 6.74
N ALA A 242 22.10 -1.01 5.46
CA ALA A 242 21.08 -1.83 4.83
C ALA A 242 21.44 -3.32 4.85
N ALA A 243 22.69 -3.67 4.55
CA ALA A 243 23.17 -5.05 4.61
C ALA A 243 23.13 -5.62 6.03
N ILE A 244 23.48 -4.81 7.05
CA ILE A 244 23.39 -5.22 8.46
C ILE A 244 21.93 -5.44 8.88
N LEU A 245 21.02 -4.52 8.51
CA LEU A 245 19.59 -4.66 8.78
C LEU A 245 19.02 -5.93 8.14
N HIS A 246 19.39 -6.20 6.88
CA HIS A 246 18.98 -7.41 6.18
C HIS A 246 19.46 -8.68 6.88
N GLY A 247 20.75 -8.76 7.26
CA GLY A 247 21.29 -9.91 7.97
C GLY A 247 20.57 -10.19 9.29
N ARG A 248 20.41 -9.14 10.12
CA ARG A 248 19.72 -9.24 11.40
C ARG A 248 18.23 -9.56 11.27
N LEU A 249 17.55 -8.96 10.30
CA LEU A 249 16.14 -9.27 10.02
C LEU A 249 15.98 -10.73 9.58
N THR A 250 16.89 -11.24 8.77
CA THR A 250 16.91 -12.65 8.36
C THR A 250 17.05 -13.58 9.57
N ASP A 251 17.91 -13.25 10.53
CA ASP A 251 18.07 -14.01 11.77
C ASP A 251 16.79 -13.98 12.62
N GLU A 252 16.14 -12.82 12.75
CA GLU A 252 14.88 -12.68 13.50
C GLU A 252 13.75 -13.49 12.85
N ILE A 253 13.62 -13.44 11.52
CA ILE A 253 12.64 -14.24 10.75
C ILE A 253 12.89 -15.74 10.92
N ASN A 254 14.15 -16.18 10.88
CA ASN A 254 14.53 -17.59 11.10
C ASN A 254 14.20 -18.05 12.53
N ASN A 255 14.19 -17.13 13.50
CA ASN A 255 13.78 -17.38 14.88
C ASN A 255 12.26 -17.29 15.08
N GLY A 256 11.47 -17.12 14.02
CA GLY A 256 10.00 -17.07 14.05
C GLY A 256 9.42 -15.70 14.43
N ARG A 257 10.20 -14.63 14.36
CA ARG A 257 9.72 -13.27 14.53
C ARG A 257 9.29 -12.67 13.19
N GLU A 258 8.42 -11.67 13.23
CA GLU A 258 7.86 -11.04 12.04
C GLU A 258 8.57 -9.74 11.63
N ALA A 259 9.41 -9.20 12.51
CA ALA A 259 10.14 -7.96 12.32
C ALA A 259 11.43 -7.93 13.14
N LEU A 260 12.36 -7.07 12.75
CA LEU A 260 13.49 -6.64 13.58
C LEU A 260 13.05 -5.41 14.37
N LEU A 261 13.11 -5.50 15.68
CA LEU A 261 12.96 -4.38 16.60
C LEU A 261 14.28 -4.19 17.36
N ASP A 262 14.77 -2.96 17.44
CA ASP A 262 15.96 -2.61 18.22
C ASP A 262 15.76 -1.26 18.90
N SER A 263 16.15 -1.15 20.19
CA SER A 263 15.86 0.01 21.00
C SER A 263 16.96 0.25 22.04
N GLU A 264 17.24 1.52 22.31
CA GLU A 264 18.15 1.94 23.36
C GLU A 264 17.67 1.54 24.77
N ILE A 265 16.35 1.34 24.93
CA ILE A 265 15.71 1.06 26.24
C ILE A 265 15.96 -0.38 26.68
N ASP A 266 16.02 -1.34 25.75
CA ASP A 266 16.18 -2.76 26.03
C ASP A 266 17.64 -3.20 26.27
N SER A 267 18.46 -2.33 26.88
CA SER A 267 19.85 -2.59 27.23
C SER A 267 20.79 -2.88 26.05
N ALA A 268 21.51 -1.88 25.64
CA ALA A 268 22.51 -1.89 24.58
C ALA A 268 21.92 -2.38 23.24
N PHE A 269 21.71 -1.48 22.31
CA PHE A 269 21.48 -1.84 20.91
C PHE A 269 22.37 -3.03 20.55
N LYS A 270 21.80 -4.06 19.99
CA LYS A 270 22.58 -5.20 19.48
C LYS A 270 23.56 -4.77 18.39
N TYR A 271 23.45 -3.55 17.92
CA TYR A 271 24.33 -2.88 16.98
C TYR A 271 24.50 -1.40 17.37
N ASP A 272 25.69 -0.85 17.12
CA ASP A 272 26.03 0.56 17.40
C ASP A 272 25.48 1.47 16.28
N TRP A 273 24.21 1.87 16.41
CA TRP A 273 23.56 2.78 15.47
C TRP A 273 24.10 4.21 15.61
N PRO A 274 24.04 5.05 14.56
CA PRO A 274 24.39 6.46 14.68
C PRO A 274 23.65 7.14 15.84
N ASN A 275 24.30 8.02 16.56
CA ASN A 275 23.84 8.65 17.83
C ASN A 275 22.44 9.27 17.82
N ARG A 276 21.84 9.50 16.64
CA ARG A 276 20.48 10.03 16.51
C ARG A 276 19.38 8.97 16.47
N ILE A 277 19.72 7.70 16.31
CA ILE A 277 18.74 6.60 16.26
C ILE A 277 18.54 6.05 17.67
N LYS A 278 17.31 6.19 18.20
CA LYS A 278 16.90 5.71 19.53
C LYS A 278 16.19 4.37 19.47
N ASN A 279 15.40 4.16 18.43
CA ASN A 279 14.74 2.90 18.15
C ASN A 279 14.52 2.73 16.64
N ILE A 280 14.44 1.49 16.21
CA ILE A 280 14.32 1.11 14.82
C ILE A 280 13.40 -0.11 14.66
N ILE A 281 12.58 -0.08 13.63
CA ILE A 281 11.80 -1.22 13.15
C ILE A 281 12.20 -1.51 11.72
N ALA A 282 12.41 -2.79 11.38
CA ALA A 282 12.55 -3.23 10.00
C ALA A 282 11.66 -4.45 9.74
N VAL A 283 10.92 -4.40 8.63
CA VAL A 283 10.06 -5.49 8.18
C VAL A 283 10.46 -5.93 6.76
N PRO A 284 10.31 -7.23 6.42
CA PRO A 284 10.77 -7.77 5.16
C PRO A 284 9.75 -7.57 4.04
N PHE A 285 10.24 -7.43 2.81
CA PHE A 285 9.50 -7.73 1.59
C PHE A 285 9.87 -9.13 1.13
N PHE A 286 8.89 -10.02 1.07
CA PHE A 286 9.09 -11.37 0.58
C PHE A 286 8.82 -11.44 -0.92
N GLY A 287 9.77 -12.00 -1.66
CA GLY A 287 9.66 -12.27 -3.10
C GLY A 287 10.09 -13.69 -3.45
N LYS A 288 9.81 -14.10 -4.69
CA LYS A 288 10.33 -15.38 -5.23
C LYS A 288 11.71 -15.14 -5.82
N ASP A 289 12.70 -15.85 -5.30
CA ASP A 289 14.04 -15.84 -5.86
C ASP A 289 14.06 -16.58 -7.21
N LYS A 290 14.55 -15.94 -8.27
CA LYS A 290 14.80 -16.58 -9.58
C LYS A 290 16.24 -17.07 -9.75
N THR A 291 17.14 -16.67 -8.87
CA THR A 291 18.55 -17.06 -8.95
C THR A 291 18.96 -17.81 -7.70
N GLU A 292 19.71 -18.88 -7.86
CA GLU A 292 20.45 -19.56 -6.79
C GLU A 292 21.56 -18.60 -6.26
N SER A 293 21.18 -17.43 -5.76
CA SER A 293 22.14 -16.52 -5.15
C SER A 293 22.53 -17.10 -3.79
N ASN A 294 23.82 -17.29 -3.58
CA ASN A 294 24.42 -17.88 -2.38
C ASN A 294 24.23 -17.03 -1.09
N PHE A 295 23.50 -15.92 -1.17
CA PHE A 295 23.26 -14.97 -0.07
C PHE A 295 21.81 -14.92 0.43
N ALA A 296 20.88 -15.62 -0.22
CA ALA A 296 19.48 -15.61 0.20
C ALA A 296 19.29 -16.37 1.51
N GLY A 297 19.04 -15.65 2.58
CA GLY A 297 18.48 -16.22 3.81
C GLY A 297 17.14 -16.89 3.47
N LYS A 298 17.11 -18.21 3.40
CA LYS A 298 15.88 -18.97 3.17
C LYS A 298 15.02 -18.85 4.42
N GLY A 299 13.99 -18.00 4.36
CA GLY A 299 12.92 -18.03 5.35
C GLY A 299 12.24 -19.40 5.39
N HIS A 300 11.53 -19.70 6.48
CA HIS A 300 10.92 -21.00 6.80
C HIS A 300 10.03 -21.62 5.69
N ASN A 301 9.67 -20.85 4.62
CA ASN A 301 8.81 -21.27 3.51
C ASN A 301 9.45 -21.13 2.12
N GLY A 302 10.78 -20.97 2.00
CA GLY A 302 11.45 -20.81 0.70
C GLY A 302 11.24 -19.42 0.05
N ASN A 303 10.71 -18.45 0.79
CA ASN A 303 10.63 -17.05 0.35
C ASN A 303 11.93 -16.32 0.69
N CYS A 304 12.44 -15.53 -0.26
CA CYS A 304 13.62 -14.69 -0.09
C CYS A 304 13.21 -13.27 0.31
N ILE A 305 14.00 -12.61 1.15
CA ILE A 305 13.83 -11.19 1.46
C ILE A 305 14.43 -10.38 0.31
N THR A 306 13.57 -9.74 -0.48
CA THR A 306 13.94 -8.94 -1.66
C THR A 306 13.98 -7.45 -1.39
N GLY A 307 13.57 -7.04 -0.20
CA GLY A 307 13.53 -5.65 0.23
C GLY A 307 13.22 -5.52 1.71
N LEU A 308 13.38 -4.31 2.22
CA LEU A 308 13.15 -3.94 3.61
C LEU A 308 12.34 -2.64 3.68
N MET A 309 11.36 -2.59 4.58
CA MET A 309 10.79 -1.32 5.03
C MET A 309 11.35 -1.03 6.42
N VAL A 310 11.93 0.15 6.59
CA VAL A 310 12.62 0.54 7.82
C VAL A 310 12.06 1.87 8.31
N ALA A 311 11.77 1.97 9.61
CA ALA A 311 11.47 3.25 10.23
C ALA A 311 12.31 3.46 11.50
N ILE A 312 12.58 4.74 11.80
CA ILE A 312 13.42 5.14 12.93
C ILE A 312 12.69 6.16 13.80
N ASN A 313 13.01 6.13 15.10
CA ASN A 313 12.63 7.13 16.09
C ASN A 313 11.10 7.33 16.17
N ARG A 314 10.42 6.40 16.83
CA ARG A 314 8.99 6.50 17.14
C ARG A 314 8.69 7.75 17.97
N ILE A 315 7.80 8.62 17.49
CA ILE A 315 7.40 9.86 18.16
C ILE A 315 6.12 9.60 18.96
N GLY A 316 6.08 10.07 20.21
CA GLY A 316 4.90 9.94 21.09
C GLY A 316 4.78 8.60 21.84
N LYS A 317 5.61 7.61 21.52
CA LYS A 317 5.79 6.36 22.28
C LYS A 317 7.27 6.19 22.60
N GLN A 318 7.56 5.40 23.62
CA GLN A 318 8.96 5.11 23.99
C GLN A 318 9.65 4.18 22.97
N ASP A 319 8.87 3.28 22.35
CA ASP A 319 9.37 2.30 21.41
C ASP A 319 8.29 1.88 20.39
N PHE A 320 8.69 1.11 19.36
CA PHE A 320 7.77 0.41 18.48
C PHE A 320 7.12 -0.77 19.19
N ASP A 321 5.82 -0.97 19.01
CA ASP A 321 5.05 -2.04 19.62
C ASP A 321 4.50 -3.06 18.61
N SER A 322 3.80 -4.06 19.10
CA SER A 322 3.20 -5.13 18.27
C SER A 322 2.18 -4.61 17.25
N THR A 323 1.56 -3.48 17.53
CA THR A 323 0.61 -2.83 16.62
C THR A 323 1.35 -2.18 15.46
N ASP A 324 2.44 -1.46 15.76
CA ASP A 324 3.31 -0.89 14.73
C ASP A 324 3.85 -2.02 13.82
N VAL A 325 4.30 -3.15 14.39
CA VAL A 325 4.76 -4.33 13.62
C VAL A 325 3.68 -4.85 12.66
N LYS A 326 2.44 -5.02 13.12
CA LYS A 326 1.33 -5.49 12.28
C LYS A 326 1.05 -4.54 11.12
N LEU A 327 0.99 -3.23 11.40
CA LEU A 327 0.74 -2.21 10.39
C LEU A 327 1.86 -2.17 9.33
N PHE A 328 3.13 -2.15 9.78
CA PHE A 328 4.28 -2.18 8.88
C PHE A 328 4.29 -3.43 8.00
N ASN A 329 4.03 -4.61 8.57
CA ASN A 329 3.95 -5.86 7.81
C ASN A 329 2.79 -5.86 6.80
N SER A 330 1.63 -5.31 7.15
CA SER A 330 0.49 -5.19 6.23
C SER A 330 0.83 -4.31 5.02
N VAL A 331 1.46 -3.16 5.26
CA VAL A 331 1.89 -2.25 4.18
C VAL A 331 3.04 -2.84 3.37
N ALA A 332 4.02 -3.46 4.03
CA ALA A 332 5.13 -4.15 3.37
C ALA A 332 4.63 -5.29 2.46
N GLY A 333 3.63 -6.05 2.92
CA GLY A 333 2.95 -7.06 2.10
C GLY A 333 2.31 -6.48 0.85
N GLY A 334 1.61 -5.35 0.97
CA GLY A 334 1.05 -4.61 -0.17
C GLY A 334 2.12 -4.11 -1.15
N CYS A 335 3.21 -3.54 -0.63
CA CYS A 335 4.35 -3.11 -1.44
C CYS A 335 5.04 -4.29 -2.15
N ALA A 336 5.21 -5.42 -1.46
CA ALA A 336 5.81 -6.63 -2.04
C ALA A 336 4.97 -7.16 -3.22
N VAL A 337 3.64 -7.22 -3.07
CA VAL A 337 2.71 -7.60 -4.15
C VAL A 337 2.80 -6.62 -5.32
N PHE A 338 2.89 -5.33 -5.06
CA PHE A 338 3.04 -4.31 -6.11
C PHE A 338 4.35 -4.50 -6.88
N ILE A 339 5.48 -4.67 -6.19
CA ILE A 339 6.81 -4.89 -6.79
C ILE A 339 6.80 -6.16 -7.64
N GLU A 340 6.24 -7.26 -7.13
CA GLU A 340 6.18 -8.53 -7.86
C GLU A 340 5.27 -8.43 -9.10
N ASN A 341 4.13 -7.75 -9.01
CA ASN A 341 3.28 -7.48 -10.17
C ASN A 341 3.99 -6.62 -11.22
N GLY A 342 4.71 -5.58 -10.81
CA GLY A 342 5.53 -4.76 -11.71
C GLY A 342 6.61 -5.62 -12.42
N ARG A 343 7.29 -6.50 -11.67
CA ARG A 343 8.27 -7.43 -12.22
C ARG A 343 7.65 -8.41 -13.22
N LEU A 344 6.53 -9.06 -12.85
CA LEU A 344 5.83 -9.99 -13.74
C LEU A 344 5.33 -9.30 -15.01
N PHE A 345 4.85 -8.07 -14.89
CA PHE A 345 4.44 -7.27 -16.03
C PHE A 345 5.63 -6.98 -16.95
N LYS A 346 6.78 -6.62 -16.39
CA LYS A 346 8.03 -6.43 -17.15
C LYS A 346 8.49 -7.72 -17.83
N ASP A 347 8.51 -8.84 -17.12
CA ASP A 347 8.91 -10.15 -17.67
C ASP A 347 7.99 -10.56 -18.84
N LEU A 348 6.66 -10.38 -18.68
CA LEU A 348 5.68 -10.64 -19.74
C LEU A 348 5.92 -9.79 -20.97
N LYS A 349 6.22 -8.53 -20.76
CA LYS A 349 6.53 -7.53 -21.76
C LYS A 349 7.79 -7.89 -22.53
N ASP A 350 8.87 -8.23 -21.82
CA ASP A 350 10.13 -8.64 -22.43
C ASP A 350 9.99 -9.94 -23.25
N LEU A 351 9.22 -10.90 -22.72
CA LEU A 351 8.87 -12.13 -23.43
C LEU A 351 8.10 -11.85 -24.72
N PHE A 352 7.12 -10.95 -24.66
CA PHE A 352 6.31 -10.60 -25.82
C PHE A 352 7.13 -9.93 -26.91
N ILE A 353 7.99 -8.95 -26.54
CA ILE A 353 8.89 -8.28 -27.48
C ILE A 353 9.90 -9.27 -28.07
N GLY A 354 10.50 -10.10 -27.23
CA GLY A 354 11.41 -11.15 -27.68
C GLY A 354 10.74 -12.11 -28.65
N SER A 355 9.48 -12.47 -28.41
CA SER A 355 8.69 -13.33 -29.32
C SER A 355 8.42 -12.65 -30.67
N LEU A 356 8.07 -11.35 -30.67
CA LEU A 356 7.87 -10.60 -31.90
C LEU A 356 9.17 -10.49 -32.71
N LYS A 357 10.29 -10.18 -32.05
CA LYS A 357 11.62 -10.13 -32.69
C LYS A 357 12.03 -11.49 -33.26
N ALA A 358 11.77 -12.58 -32.56
CA ALA A 358 12.05 -13.92 -33.07
C ALA A 358 11.19 -14.27 -34.28
N LEU A 359 9.92 -13.89 -34.29
CA LEU A 359 9.01 -14.08 -35.44
C LEU A 359 9.48 -13.28 -36.65
N THR A 360 9.81 -11.99 -36.48
CA THR A 360 10.32 -11.15 -37.58
C THR A 360 11.66 -11.65 -38.11
N SER A 361 12.58 -12.06 -37.24
CA SER A 361 13.85 -12.67 -37.63
C SER A 361 13.66 -13.96 -38.43
N THR A 362 12.63 -14.76 -38.10
CA THR A 362 12.30 -15.98 -38.86
C THR A 362 11.81 -15.64 -40.26
N ILE A 363 11.02 -14.58 -40.42
CA ILE A 363 10.53 -14.09 -41.71
C ILE A 363 11.68 -13.48 -42.52
N ASP A 364 12.51 -12.67 -41.88
CA ASP A 364 13.72 -12.11 -42.46
C ASP A 364 14.68 -13.22 -42.94
N ALA A 365 14.83 -14.33 -42.22
CA ALA A 365 15.61 -15.49 -42.64
C ALA A 365 15.05 -16.23 -43.87
N LYS A 366 13.72 -16.15 -44.08
CA LYS A 366 13.05 -16.70 -45.27
C LYS A 366 13.35 -15.89 -46.53
N ASP A 367 13.48 -14.58 -46.40
CA ASP A 367 13.87 -13.66 -47.45
C ASP A 367 15.39 -13.35 -47.31
N LYS A 368 16.19 -13.85 -48.23
CA LYS A 368 17.68 -13.84 -48.18
C LYS A 368 18.31 -12.44 -47.93
N TYR A 369 17.54 -11.37 -48.06
CA TYR A 369 18.03 -9.99 -48.11
C TYR A 369 17.64 -9.11 -46.91
N THR A 370 16.91 -9.67 -45.95
CA THR A 370 16.22 -8.88 -44.94
C THR A 370 16.77 -9.03 -43.52
N HIS A 371 17.98 -9.56 -43.32
CA HIS A 371 18.52 -9.67 -41.96
C HIS A 371 18.56 -8.30 -41.24
N GLY A 372 17.75 -8.15 -40.17
CA GLY A 372 17.59 -6.92 -39.41
C GLY A 372 16.84 -5.81 -40.15
N HIS A 373 16.25 -6.08 -41.32
CA HIS A 373 15.46 -5.11 -42.08
C HIS A 373 14.24 -4.64 -41.30
N SER A 374 13.47 -5.58 -40.76
CA SER A 374 12.24 -5.27 -40.01
C SER A 374 12.52 -4.38 -38.80
N GLU A 375 13.63 -4.60 -38.09
CA GLU A 375 14.03 -3.74 -36.95
C GLU A 375 14.46 -2.35 -37.41
N ARG A 376 15.22 -2.26 -38.55
CA ARG A 376 15.63 -0.96 -39.09
C ARG A 376 14.40 -0.17 -39.58
N VAL A 377 13.49 -0.79 -40.29
CA VAL A 377 12.24 -0.14 -40.73
C VAL A 377 11.40 0.34 -39.54
N ALA A 378 11.29 -0.45 -38.49
CA ALA A 378 10.62 -0.03 -37.27
C ALA A 378 11.25 1.21 -36.65
N PHE A 379 12.59 1.23 -36.55
CA PHE A 379 13.35 2.34 -36.00
C PHE A 379 13.22 3.61 -36.84
N ILE A 380 13.33 3.48 -38.17
CA ILE A 380 13.16 4.60 -39.10
C ILE A 380 11.74 5.14 -39.05
N SER A 381 10.72 4.26 -38.99
CA SER A 381 9.31 4.64 -38.88
C SER A 381 9.05 5.45 -37.62
N ARG A 382 9.62 5.03 -36.51
CA ARG A 382 9.56 5.76 -35.24
C ARG A 382 10.24 7.13 -35.35
N TRP A 383 11.47 7.18 -35.89
CA TRP A 383 12.19 8.44 -36.10
C TRP A 383 11.35 9.44 -36.88
N ILE A 384 10.70 9.00 -37.97
CA ILE A 384 9.81 9.84 -38.78
C ILE A 384 8.63 10.33 -37.95
N ALA A 385 8.00 9.45 -37.16
CA ALA A 385 6.86 9.79 -36.31
C ALA A 385 7.24 10.81 -35.21
N GLU A 386 8.39 10.65 -34.57
CA GLU A 386 8.91 11.61 -33.59
C GLU A 386 9.17 12.99 -34.19
N ARG A 387 9.80 13.05 -35.39
CA ARG A 387 10.02 14.33 -36.09
C ARG A 387 8.71 14.97 -36.58
N LEU A 388 7.74 14.16 -36.96
CA LEU A 388 6.40 14.64 -37.29
C LEU A 388 5.71 15.22 -36.05
N SER A 389 5.85 14.55 -34.90
CA SER A 389 5.24 14.96 -33.62
C SER A 389 5.75 16.34 -33.14
N GLU A 390 6.94 16.78 -33.54
CA GLU A 390 7.44 18.13 -33.25
C GLU A 390 6.63 19.23 -33.95
N LYS A 391 5.99 18.90 -35.08
CA LYS A 391 5.19 19.83 -35.89
C LYS A 391 3.68 19.60 -35.69
N GLU A 392 3.27 18.35 -35.53
CA GLU A 392 1.89 17.89 -35.33
C GLU A 392 1.89 16.89 -34.19
N PRO A 393 1.43 17.25 -32.98
CA PRO A 393 1.53 16.39 -31.82
C PRO A 393 0.87 15.04 -32.07
N LEU A 394 1.65 13.97 -31.95
CA LEU A 394 1.22 12.58 -31.88
C LEU A 394 1.32 12.11 -30.44
N GLU A 395 0.33 11.36 -29.99
CA GLU A 395 0.41 10.69 -28.70
C GLU A 395 1.53 9.63 -28.73
N GLU A 396 2.22 9.44 -27.63
CA GLU A 396 3.29 8.45 -27.51
C GLU A 396 2.83 7.05 -27.90
N GLU A 397 1.59 6.72 -27.56
CA GLU A 397 0.92 5.50 -27.98
C GLU A 397 0.86 5.33 -29.50
N GLN A 398 0.61 6.41 -30.25
CA GLN A 398 0.57 6.38 -31.70
C GLN A 398 1.97 6.15 -32.30
N ILE A 399 3.00 6.76 -31.71
CA ILE A 399 4.40 6.55 -32.12
C ILE A 399 4.79 5.08 -31.90
N HIS A 400 4.38 4.48 -30.79
CA HIS A 400 4.60 3.05 -30.51
C HIS A 400 3.89 2.13 -31.52
N LYS A 401 2.64 2.45 -31.89
CA LYS A 401 1.89 1.70 -32.90
C LYS A 401 2.57 1.78 -34.28
N ILE A 402 3.13 2.93 -34.63
CA ILE A 402 3.91 3.11 -35.86
C ILE A 402 5.18 2.25 -35.86
N TYR A 403 5.90 2.22 -34.72
CA TYR A 403 7.07 1.33 -34.56
C TYR A 403 6.70 -0.15 -34.75
N LEU A 404 5.65 -0.63 -34.11
CA LEU A 404 5.19 -2.02 -34.25
C LEU A 404 4.69 -2.34 -35.67
N ALA A 405 4.05 -1.39 -36.33
CA ALA A 405 3.64 -1.56 -37.73
C ALA A 405 4.87 -1.72 -38.64
N GLY A 406 5.93 -0.93 -38.41
CA GLY A 406 7.21 -1.07 -39.12
C GLY A 406 7.90 -2.42 -38.83
N LEU A 407 7.86 -2.88 -37.57
CA LEU A 407 8.46 -4.17 -37.19
C LEU A 407 7.76 -5.36 -37.86
N LEU A 408 6.44 -5.29 -38.02
CA LEU A 408 5.60 -6.39 -38.48
C LEU A 408 5.09 -6.21 -39.93
N HIS A 409 5.55 -5.15 -40.66
CA HIS A 409 5.03 -4.83 -41.99
C HIS A 409 5.09 -6.00 -42.96
N ASP A 410 6.15 -6.77 -42.89
CA ASP A 410 6.48 -7.89 -43.76
C ASP A 410 6.03 -9.27 -43.23
N VAL A 411 5.31 -9.34 -42.08
CA VAL A 411 4.89 -10.61 -41.46
C VAL A 411 4.15 -11.53 -42.44
N GLY A 412 3.44 -10.96 -43.38
CA GLY A 412 2.69 -11.72 -44.38
C GLY A 412 3.54 -12.45 -45.44
N LYS A 413 4.84 -12.19 -45.52
CA LYS A 413 5.79 -12.95 -46.36
C LYS A 413 5.85 -14.43 -45.96
N ILE A 414 5.38 -14.79 -44.76
CA ILE A 414 5.21 -16.19 -44.34
C ILE A 414 4.31 -16.97 -45.33
N GLY A 415 3.32 -16.33 -45.92
CA GLY A 415 2.38 -16.91 -46.91
C GLY A 415 2.89 -16.90 -48.34
N VAL A 416 4.09 -16.35 -48.64
CA VAL A 416 4.68 -16.36 -49.97
C VAL A 416 5.66 -17.54 -50.09
N GLU A 417 5.66 -18.22 -51.25
CA GLU A 417 6.56 -19.36 -51.50
C GLU A 417 8.05 -18.93 -51.44
N GLU A 418 8.87 -19.70 -50.75
CA GLU A 418 10.30 -19.44 -50.58
C GLU A 418 11.07 -19.40 -51.91
N SER A 419 10.67 -20.24 -52.88
CA SER A 419 11.19 -20.27 -54.24
C SER A 419 11.04 -18.91 -54.95
N VAL A 420 9.95 -18.19 -54.67
CA VAL A 420 9.67 -16.87 -55.24
C VAL A 420 10.50 -15.79 -54.53
N LEU A 421 10.53 -15.82 -53.19
CA LEU A 421 11.30 -14.83 -52.36
C LEU A 421 12.81 -14.93 -52.59
N ARG A 422 13.33 -16.14 -52.79
CA ARG A 422 14.78 -16.40 -52.98
C ARG A 422 15.20 -16.47 -54.46
N LYS A 423 14.31 -16.17 -55.40
CA LYS A 423 14.66 -16.21 -56.80
C LYS A 423 15.79 -15.25 -57.13
N SER A 424 16.83 -15.75 -57.79
CA SER A 424 18.00 -15.00 -58.16
C SER A 424 17.87 -14.17 -59.47
N GLY A 425 16.63 -14.04 -60.03
CA GLY A 425 16.34 -13.29 -61.24
C GLY A 425 15.13 -12.37 -61.10
N ARG A 426 14.75 -11.69 -62.19
CA ARG A 426 13.50 -10.93 -62.19
C ARG A 426 12.31 -11.85 -61.95
N LEU A 427 11.39 -11.41 -61.11
CA LEU A 427 10.10 -12.11 -60.91
C LEU A 427 9.25 -11.99 -62.16
N THR A 428 8.54 -13.05 -62.52
CA THR A 428 7.44 -12.96 -63.52
C THR A 428 6.30 -12.15 -62.95
N ASP A 429 5.35 -11.73 -63.80
CA ASP A 429 4.17 -10.98 -63.36
C ASP A 429 3.30 -11.81 -62.40
N GLU A 430 3.21 -13.13 -62.60
CA GLU A 430 2.50 -14.05 -61.70
C GLU A 430 3.24 -14.17 -60.34
N GLU A 431 4.55 -14.32 -60.35
CA GLU A 431 5.35 -14.38 -59.10
C GLU A 431 5.24 -13.06 -58.33
N PHE A 432 5.37 -11.93 -59.04
CA PHE A 432 5.22 -10.61 -58.43
C PHE A 432 3.82 -10.39 -57.86
N SER A 433 2.77 -10.88 -58.56
CA SER A 433 1.40 -10.87 -58.04
C SER A 433 1.24 -11.65 -56.75
N ARG A 434 2.00 -12.75 -56.56
CA ARG A 434 2.01 -13.52 -55.30
C ARG A 434 2.71 -12.73 -54.16
N VAL A 435 3.83 -12.08 -54.47
CA VAL A 435 4.50 -11.21 -53.50
C VAL A 435 3.60 -10.06 -53.05
N LYS A 436 2.88 -9.41 -53.98
CA LYS A 436 1.93 -8.32 -53.68
C LYS A 436 0.82 -8.68 -52.67
N LYS A 437 0.61 -9.97 -52.40
CA LYS A 437 -0.40 -10.41 -51.41
C LYS A 437 0.08 -10.34 -49.97
N HIS A 438 1.41 -10.20 -49.71
CA HIS A 438 1.90 -10.25 -48.33
C HIS A 438 1.30 -9.18 -47.41
N PRO A 439 1.00 -7.90 -47.82
CA PRO A 439 0.36 -6.96 -46.93
C PRO A 439 -1.02 -7.41 -46.47
N SER A 440 -1.79 -7.99 -47.39
CA SER A 440 -3.14 -8.53 -47.08
C SER A 440 -3.08 -9.77 -46.18
N ILE A 441 -2.10 -10.66 -46.43
CA ILE A 441 -1.87 -11.85 -45.57
C ILE A 441 -1.45 -11.41 -44.16
N GLY A 442 -0.48 -10.48 -44.06
CA GLY A 442 -0.03 -9.94 -42.80
C GLY A 442 -1.14 -9.24 -42.00
N ALA A 443 -1.93 -8.41 -42.69
CA ALA A 443 -3.12 -7.80 -42.13
C ALA A 443 -4.13 -8.84 -41.59
N GLY A 444 -4.32 -9.96 -42.33
CA GLY A 444 -5.17 -11.08 -41.89
C GLY A 444 -4.66 -11.72 -40.61
N ILE A 445 -3.37 -12.03 -40.53
CA ILE A 445 -2.73 -12.63 -39.35
C ILE A 445 -2.90 -11.73 -38.13
N LEU A 446 -2.59 -10.44 -38.27
CA LEU A 446 -2.59 -9.49 -37.12
C LEU A 446 -4.00 -9.13 -36.66
N ARG A 447 -5.03 -9.21 -37.50
CA ARG A 447 -6.43 -8.97 -37.10
C ARG A 447 -6.96 -9.98 -36.09
N GLU A 448 -6.42 -11.19 -36.07
CA GLU A 448 -6.78 -12.22 -35.07
C GLU A 448 -6.32 -11.85 -33.64
N ILE A 449 -5.34 -10.96 -33.51
CA ILE A 449 -4.84 -10.46 -32.25
C ILE A 449 -5.51 -9.12 -31.96
N THR A 450 -6.43 -9.09 -31.00
CA THR A 450 -7.24 -7.90 -30.68
C THR A 450 -6.39 -6.66 -30.45
N GLN A 451 -5.29 -6.81 -29.73
CA GLN A 451 -4.38 -5.73 -29.35
C GLN A 451 -3.55 -5.18 -30.52
N MET A 452 -3.48 -5.92 -31.65
CA MET A 452 -2.72 -5.49 -32.82
C MET A 452 -3.59 -4.89 -33.93
N ARG A 453 -4.89 -4.77 -33.74
CA ARG A 453 -5.81 -4.27 -34.78
C ARG A 453 -5.46 -2.86 -35.25
N ASP A 454 -4.95 -2.03 -34.36
CA ASP A 454 -4.61 -0.64 -34.65
C ASP A 454 -3.37 -0.48 -35.53
N ILE A 455 -2.48 -1.49 -35.59
CA ILE A 455 -1.32 -1.47 -36.47
C ILE A 455 -1.59 -2.07 -37.85
N VAL A 456 -2.71 -2.80 -38.00
CA VAL A 456 -3.10 -3.44 -39.26
C VAL A 456 -3.11 -2.46 -40.46
N PRO A 457 -3.62 -1.21 -40.32
CA PRO A 457 -3.61 -0.27 -41.44
C PRO A 457 -2.19 0.05 -41.95
N GLY A 458 -1.21 0.14 -41.04
CA GLY A 458 0.20 0.34 -41.42
C GLY A 458 0.75 -0.85 -42.22
N VAL A 459 0.50 -2.07 -41.73
CA VAL A 459 0.92 -3.31 -42.40
C VAL A 459 0.25 -3.52 -43.74
N LEU A 460 -1.06 -3.22 -43.84
CA LEU A 460 -1.81 -3.39 -45.07
C LEU A 460 -1.38 -2.38 -46.15
N CYS A 461 -1.08 -1.13 -45.76
CA CYS A 461 -0.97 -0.02 -46.71
C CYS A 461 0.47 0.47 -46.93
N HIS A 462 1.53 -0.20 -46.40
CA HIS A 462 2.91 0.25 -46.57
C HIS A 462 3.43 0.25 -48.01
N HIS A 463 2.79 -0.45 -48.91
CA HIS A 463 3.09 -0.42 -50.35
C HIS A 463 2.08 0.41 -51.18
N GLU A 464 1.17 1.11 -50.52
CA GLU A 464 0.34 2.09 -51.24
C GLU A 464 1.20 3.32 -51.60
N ARG A 465 0.78 3.98 -52.68
CA ARG A 465 1.45 5.17 -53.24
C ARG A 465 0.44 6.32 -53.31
N ILE A 466 0.92 7.51 -53.08
CA ILE A 466 0.05 8.72 -53.11
C ILE A 466 -0.64 8.89 -54.45
N ASP A 467 0.00 8.47 -55.57
CA ASP A 467 -0.54 8.53 -56.91
C ASP A 467 -1.56 7.40 -57.26
N GLY A 468 -1.82 6.48 -56.32
CA GLY A 468 -2.72 5.32 -56.53
C GLY A 468 -2.10 4.16 -57.31
N GLY A 469 -0.83 4.24 -57.70
CA GLY A 469 -0.08 3.17 -58.36
C GLY A 469 0.39 2.06 -57.44
N GLY A 470 0.03 2.12 -56.14
CA GLY A 470 0.41 1.16 -55.11
C GLY A 470 -0.48 -0.11 -55.06
N TYR A 471 -0.26 -0.90 -54.01
CA TYR A 471 -1.05 -2.12 -53.75
C TYR A 471 -1.17 -2.32 -52.21
N PRO A 472 -2.16 -3.12 -51.72
CA PRO A 472 -3.06 -3.99 -52.48
C PRO A 472 -4.34 -3.30 -52.97
N ASN A 473 -4.73 -2.12 -52.44
CA ASN A 473 -6.02 -1.50 -52.69
C ASN A 473 -5.99 -0.35 -53.73
N GLY A 474 -4.81 0.17 -54.08
CA GLY A 474 -4.64 1.33 -54.97
C GLY A 474 -5.19 2.64 -54.37
N LEU A 475 -4.98 2.84 -53.07
CA LEU A 475 -5.43 4.03 -52.33
C LEU A 475 -4.69 5.29 -52.81
N VAL A 476 -5.40 6.45 -52.82
CA VAL A 476 -4.86 7.71 -53.30
C VAL A 476 -4.81 8.75 -52.18
N GLY A 477 -3.70 9.45 -52.05
CA GLY A 477 -3.56 10.61 -51.19
C GLY A 477 -3.96 10.35 -49.73
N GLU A 478 -4.98 11.05 -49.25
CA GLU A 478 -5.44 10.96 -47.84
C GLU A 478 -6.22 9.67 -47.52
N GLN A 479 -6.52 8.83 -48.50
CA GLN A 479 -7.08 7.50 -48.25
C GLN A 479 -6.07 6.57 -47.58
N ILE A 480 -4.78 6.83 -47.77
CA ILE A 480 -3.70 6.04 -47.17
C ILE A 480 -3.52 6.47 -45.69
N PRO A 481 -3.68 5.55 -44.73
CA PRO A 481 -3.47 5.84 -43.32
C PRO A 481 -2.05 6.36 -43.07
N LEU A 482 -1.92 7.32 -42.11
CA LEU A 482 -0.64 7.91 -41.75
C LEU A 482 0.42 6.85 -41.44
N THR A 483 0.07 5.81 -40.68
CA THR A 483 0.94 4.69 -40.35
C THR A 483 1.48 4.00 -41.60
N GLY A 484 0.63 3.79 -42.63
CA GLY A 484 1.02 3.21 -43.90
C GLY A 484 1.98 4.11 -44.68
N LYS A 485 1.70 5.43 -44.73
CA LYS A 485 2.59 6.43 -45.37
C LYS A 485 3.98 6.45 -44.73
N ILE A 486 4.04 6.39 -43.38
CA ILE A 486 5.31 6.40 -42.63
C ILE A 486 6.10 5.11 -42.86
N VAL A 487 5.46 3.95 -42.70
CA VAL A 487 6.11 2.65 -42.88
C VAL A 487 6.60 2.47 -44.31
N GLY A 488 5.81 2.88 -45.32
CA GLY A 488 6.20 2.81 -46.74
C GLY A 488 7.40 3.69 -47.08
N LEU A 489 7.51 4.88 -46.48
CA LEU A 489 8.68 5.75 -46.62
C LEU A 489 9.90 5.10 -45.95
N ALA A 490 9.76 4.57 -44.73
CA ALA A 490 10.82 3.91 -43.99
C ALA A 490 11.36 2.66 -44.70
N ASP A 491 10.46 1.79 -45.17
CA ASP A 491 10.80 0.59 -45.95
C ASP A 491 11.56 0.96 -47.23
N SER A 492 11.09 1.97 -47.97
CA SER A 492 11.74 2.43 -49.19
C SER A 492 13.15 2.97 -48.94
N PHE A 493 13.35 3.72 -47.83
CA PHE A 493 14.66 4.23 -47.45
C PHE A 493 15.61 3.08 -47.08
N ASP A 494 15.18 2.14 -46.22
CA ASP A 494 16.01 0.98 -45.86
C ASP A 494 16.34 0.12 -47.11
N ALA A 495 15.35 -0.09 -47.96
CA ALA A 495 15.54 -0.83 -49.21
C ALA A 495 16.58 -0.20 -50.18
N MET A 496 16.71 1.12 -50.16
CA MET A 496 17.73 1.84 -50.98
C MET A 496 19.10 1.82 -50.34
N THR A 497 19.19 1.92 -49.03
CA THR A 497 20.43 2.03 -48.27
C THR A 497 21.03 0.68 -47.84
N SER A 498 20.27 -0.40 -47.97
CA SER A 498 20.71 -1.77 -47.70
C SER A 498 21.24 -2.47 -48.94
N LYS A 499 22.29 -3.31 -48.77
CA LYS A 499 22.88 -4.09 -49.87
C LYS A 499 21.92 -5.21 -50.27
N ARG A 500 21.56 -5.27 -51.58
CA ARG A 500 20.73 -6.33 -52.17
C ARG A 500 21.52 -7.09 -53.23
N THR A 501 21.16 -8.32 -53.60
CA THR A 501 21.92 -9.18 -54.51
C THR A 501 22.13 -8.57 -55.90
N TYR A 502 21.25 -7.70 -56.31
CA TYR A 502 21.23 -7.12 -57.67
C TYR A 502 21.61 -5.66 -57.70
N ARG A 503 21.84 -5.05 -56.53
CA ARG A 503 22.16 -3.62 -56.42
C ARG A 503 23.00 -3.39 -55.19
N ASP A 504 24.13 -2.71 -55.36
CA ASP A 504 24.88 -2.16 -54.25
C ASP A 504 24.04 -1.12 -53.49
N ALA A 505 24.27 -0.98 -52.18
CA ALA A 505 23.62 0.01 -51.37
C ALA A 505 23.86 1.42 -51.94
N MET A 506 22.82 2.22 -52.01
CA MET A 506 22.96 3.65 -52.31
C MET A 506 23.60 4.36 -51.11
N THR A 507 24.26 5.47 -51.36
CA THR A 507 24.62 6.38 -50.27
C THR A 507 23.36 7.04 -49.72
N VAL A 508 23.46 7.57 -48.49
CA VAL A 508 22.32 8.28 -47.86
C VAL A 508 21.84 9.43 -48.74
N GLU A 509 22.77 10.19 -49.32
CA GLU A 509 22.47 11.33 -50.20
C GLU A 509 21.71 10.89 -51.47
N GLN A 510 22.09 9.75 -52.05
CA GLN A 510 21.41 9.20 -53.23
C GLN A 510 19.99 8.76 -52.87
N ALA A 511 19.81 8.11 -51.72
CA ALA A 511 18.50 7.68 -51.24
C ALA A 511 17.58 8.88 -50.91
N LEU A 512 18.11 9.93 -50.28
CA LEU A 512 17.38 11.17 -50.04
C LEU A 512 16.94 11.85 -51.33
N ALA A 513 17.82 11.91 -52.34
CA ALA A 513 17.50 12.46 -53.66
C ALA A 513 16.37 11.67 -54.37
N GLU A 514 16.34 10.34 -54.22
CA GLU A 514 15.27 9.51 -54.79
C GLU A 514 13.95 9.72 -54.04
N ILE A 515 13.98 9.88 -52.71
CA ILE A 515 12.82 10.23 -51.91
C ILE A 515 12.28 11.59 -52.36
N GLU A 516 13.13 12.60 -52.51
CA GLU A 516 12.73 13.93 -52.94
C GLU A 516 12.04 13.94 -54.31
N LYS A 517 12.53 13.15 -55.27
CA LYS A 517 11.89 12.95 -56.59
C LYS A 517 10.55 12.26 -56.49
N GLY A 518 10.34 11.40 -55.50
CA GLY A 518 9.12 10.66 -55.24
C GLY A 518 8.04 11.41 -54.53
N LEU A 519 8.30 12.63 -54.03
CA LEU A 519 7.31 13.45 -53.31
C LEU A 519 6.11 13.76 -54.21
N GLY A 520 4.91 13.66 -53.65
CA GLY A 520 3.61 13.88 -54.34
C GLY A 520 3.20 12.76 -55.29
N THR A 521 4.06 11.73 -55.50
CA THR A 521 3.78 10.56 -56.30
C THR A 521 3.83 9.25 -55.48
N GLN A 522 5.02 8.82 -55.14
CA GLN A 522 5.19 7.64 -54.29
C GLN A 522 4.95 7.99 -52.80
N PHE A 523 5.49 9.12 -52.35
CA PHE A 523 5.51 9.52 -50.97
C PHE A 523 4.65 10.76 -50.73
N ASP A 524 4.06 10.84 -49.57
CA ASP A 524 3.37 12.04 -49.11
C ASP A 524 4.36 13.21 -49.00
N GLU A 525 4.02 14.35 -49.63
CA GLU A 525 4.93 15.50 -49.73
C GLU A 525 5.30 16.05 -48.35
N LYS A 526 4.30 16.23 -47.48
CA LYS A 526 4.52 16.78 -46.13
C LYS A 526 5.40 15.86 -45.31
N LEU A 527 5.09 14.57 -45.28
CA LEU A 527 5.81 13.55 -44.52
C LEU A 527 7.25 13.39 -45.05
N GLY A 528 7.42 13.35 -46.39
CA GLY A 528 8.73 13.28 -47.01
C GLY A 528 9.59 14.51 -46.69
N ARG A 529 9.00 15.73 -46.67
CA ARG A 529 9.73 16.94 -46.24
C ARG A 529 10.15 16.84 -44.77
N VAL A 530 9.28 16.36 -43.85
CA VAL A 530 9.67 16.15 -42.45
C VAL A 530 10.88 15.21 -42.33
N PHE A 531 10.92 14.14 -43.12
CA PHE A 531 12.04 13.21 -43.12
C PHE A 531 13.33 13.83 -43.70
N LEU A 532 13.24 14.49 -44.85
CA LEU A 532 14.35 15.12 -45.53
C LEU A 532 14.98 16.27 -44.70
N ASP A 533 14.14 17.02 -43.95
CA ASP A 533 14.59 18.12 -43.07
C ASP A 533 15.20 17.59 -41.76
N SER A 534 15.02 16.31 -41.43
CA SER A 534 15.55 15.70 -40.21
C SER A 534 17.05 15.37 -40.35
N ASP A 535 17.73 15.13 -39.22
CA ASP A 535 19.13 14.68 -39.22
C ASP A 535 19.26 13.19 -39.60
N VAL A 536 19.02 12.88 -40.90
CA VAL A 536 19.06 11.50 -41.42
C VAL A 536 20.47 10.91 -41.33
N HIS A 537 21.52 11.74 -41.35
CA HIS A 537 22.91 11.25 -41.16
C HIS A 537 23.10 10.71 -39.75
N ARG A 538 22.58 11.38 -38.75
CA ARG A 538 22.60 10.90 -37.37
C ARG A 538 21.80 9.60 -37.24
N LEU A 539 20.60 9.55 -37.82
CA LEU A 539 19.79 8.33 -37.87
C LEU A 539 20.58 7.16 -38.47
N TRP A 540 21.22 7.39 -39.62
CA TRP A 540 21.98 6.35 -40.31
C TRP A 540 23.21 5.88 -39.53
N ASN A 541 23.93 6.79 -38.87
CA ASN A 541 25.02 6.42 -38.00
C ASN A 541 24.59 5.54 -36.83
N ILE A 542 23.46 5.86 -36.18
CA ILE A 542 22.87 5.03 -35.13
C ILE A 542 22.54 3.62 -35.66
N ILE A 543 21.95 3.53 -36.87
CA ILE A 543 21.62 2.25 -37.49
C ILE A 543 22.87 1.43 -37.80
N ARG A 544 23.92 2.08 -38.34
CA ARG A 544 25.18 1.43 -38.73
C ARG A 544 26.01 0.96 -37.53
N ASP A 545 26.06 1.75 -36.48
CA ASP A 545 26.89 1.48 -35.29
C ASP A 545 26.21 0.50 -34.32
N GLY A 546 25.04 -0.05 -34.72
CA GLY A 546 24.31 -1.06 -33.96
C GLY A 546 23.35 -0.42 -32.95
N PHE A 547 22.19 0.04 -33.42
CA PHE A 547 21.16 0.67 -32.59
C PHE A 547 20.71 -0.20 -31.40
N SER A 548 21.02 -1.49 -31.43
CA SER A 548 20.80 -2.40 -30.29
C SER A 548 21.72 -2.12 -29.10
N GLU A 549 22.92 -1.53 -29.29
CA GLU A 549 23.82 -1.22 -28.18
C GLU A 549 23.52 0.15 -27.55
N ILE A 550 23.09 1.13 -28.33
CA ILE A 550 22.81 2.48 -27.84
C ILE A 550 21.43 2.59 -27.21
N TYR A 551 20.47 1.81 -27.70
CA TYR A 551 19.08 1.75 -27.21
C TYR A 551 18.71 0.40 -26.60
N GLY A 552 19.62 -0.59 -26.63
CA GLY A 552 19.36 -1.96 -26.18
C GLY A 552 19.25 -2.12 -24.67
N ASN A 553 19.87 -1.23 -23.89
CA ASN A 553 19.87 -1.34 -22.43
C ASN A 553 18.94 -0.36 -21.70
N SER A 554 18.43 0.69 -22.31
CA SER A 554 17.50 1.58 -21.59
C SER A 554 16.27 2.02 -22.38
N ASN A 555 16.36 2.32 -23.67
CA ASN A 555 15.23 2.97 -24.36
C ASN A 555 14.47 2.10 -25.39
N CYS A 556 15.10 1.13 -26.07
CA CYS A 556 14.38 0.24 -26.98
C CYS A 556 13.57 -0.84 -26.23
N VAL A 557 14.06 -1.29 -25.08
CA VAL A 557 13.32 -2.14 -24.16
C VAL A 557 12.16 -1.34 -23.53
N GLU A 558 12.40 -0.08 -23.14
CA GLU A 558 11.33 0.82 -22.66
C GLU A 558 10.27 1.12 -23.72
N TYR A 559 10.65 1.34 -24.97
CA TYR A 559 9.68 1.68 -26.04
C TYR A 559 8.89 0.47 -26.57
N GLY A 560 9.56 -0.65 -26.79
CA GLY A 560 8.82 -1.90 -27.03
C GLY A 560 7.93 -2.23 -25.85
N ALA A 561 8.41 -1.91 -24.68
CA ALA A 561 7.74 -2.11 -23.42
C ALA A 561 6.55 -1.16 -23.22
N ALA A 562 6.63 0.12 -23.55
CA ALA A 562 5.49 1.03 -23.51
C ALA A 562 4.43 0.67 -24.59
N ALA A 563 4.86 0.26 -25.78
CA ALA A 563 3.98 -0.24 -26.83
C ALA A 563 3.18 -1.46 -26.39
N VAL A 564 3.81 -2.39 -25.65
CA VAL A 564 3.13 -3.57 -25.12
C VAL A 564 2.21 -3.20 -23.95
N GLY A 565 2.61 -2.28 -23.07
CA GLY A 565 1.75 -1.75 -22.02
C GLY A 565 0.47 -1.12 -22.58
N THR A 566 0.57 -0.47 -23.71
CA THR A 566 -0.56 0.09 -24.47
C THR A 566 -1.43 -1.00 -25.11
N LEU A 567 -0.83 -2.10 -25.58
CA LEU A 567 -1.54 -3.22 -26.22
C LEU A 567 -2.20 -4.18 -25.21
N ILE A 568 -1.76 -4.17 -23.94
CA ILE A 568 -2.29 -5.06 -22.88
C ILE A 568 -3.35 -4.35 -22.01
N ARG A 569 -3.51 -3.04 -22.14
CA ARG A 569 -4.65 -2.30 -21.57
C ARG A 569 -5.91 -2.54 -22.37
#